data_edbe3b6cc7d9938492ddb4bd75924fea
#
_entry.id   edbe3b6cc7d9938492ddb4bd75924fea
#
_cell.length_a   1.000
_cell.length_b   1.000
_cell.length_c   1.000
_cell.angle_alpha   90.00
_cell.angle_beta   90.00
_cell.angle_gamma   90.00
#
_symmetry.space_group_name_H-M   'P 1'
#
loop_
_entity.id
_entity.type
_entity.pdbx_description
1 polymer ?
#
loop_
_entity_poly.entity_id
_entity_poly.type
_entity_poly.pdbx_seq_one_letter_code
_entity_poly.pdbx_strand_id
1 'polypeptide(L)'
;MSGIFISYRHDDSAEAARALYRELSRRFGASNVFIDVETIGPGENFAEIIDEKVGFCDALIAVIGKGWLSSADPGGRRRLDDPHDWVRLEIASAISRGIKVFPVLVGGATLPDQRDLPAAISMLPQAQALDLGPDRFDQGLARLVTALEAVSKRAGNATLWFSMIVNRHKALDPLELHKPEVVWRALRFMLCMVLVEAMMHLPAATGTGRSDSKVWYLLAYATADYIQYLGAAFILHFTLRAFGGKAQLQRSMAAFGFLTAYIPLIAISQVPVWGLDVSILQDVASIRWGLDEGLARLQEFTGGLGPFGILRILVALLAASVLWGLFLAAVFESFRTLHRLGRGIALVAFGVGLVATLMFVLFIVAPYFGAVYTLFASRTT
;
A
#
# COMPACT_ATOMS: atom_id res chain seq x y z
N MET A 1 -4.86 -9.62 4.08
CA MET A 1 -3.71 -10.50 4.24
C MET A 1 -3.11 -10.63 2.86
N SER A 2 -1.85 -10.30 2.65
CA SER A 2 -1.26 -10.31 1.33
C SER A 2 -0.86 -11.70 0.85
N GLY A 3 -0.54 -12.65 1.72
CA GLY A 3 -0.29 -14.03 1.33
C GLY A 3 0.26 -14.90 2.46
N ILE A 4 -0.04 -16.18 2.38
CA ILE A 4 0.54 -17.23 3.21
C ILE A 4 1.24 -18.20 2.26
N PHE A 5 2.53 -18.41 2.44
CA PHE A 5 3.30 -19.36 1.66
C PHE A 5 3.51 -20.65 2.47
N ILE A 6 3.22 -21.81 1.86
CA ILE A 6 3.42 -23.13 2.47
C ILE A 6 4.63 -23.78 1.81
N SER A 7 5.75 -23.80 2.53
CA SER A 7 6.98 -24.47 2.15
C SER A 7 7.01 -25.87 2.73
N TYR A 8 7.25 -26.91 1.93
CA TYR A 8 7.27 -28.29 2.37
C TYR A 8 8.19 -29.15 1.50
N ARG A 9 8.52 -30.35 1.96
CA ARG A 9 9.20 -31.35 1.16
C ARG A 9 8.21 -32.35 0.57
N HIS A 10 8.27 -32.48 -0.73
CA HIS A 10 7.34 -33.34 -1.49
C HIS A 10 7.38 -34.79 -0.99
N ASP A 11 8.58 -35.30 -0.73
CA ASP A 11 8.80 -36.71 -0.34
C ASP A 11 8.52 -36.99 1.15
N ASP A 12 8.21 -35.94 1.94
CA ASP A 12 8.12 -36.01 3.39
C ASP A 12 6.74 -35.61 3.94
N SER A 13 6.22 -34.47 3.47
CA SER A 13 5.08 -33.81 4.12
C SER A 13 4.00 -33.31 3.15
N ALA A 14 3.95 -33.81 1.92
CA ALA A 14 3.02 -33.35 0.87
C ALA A 14 1.54 -33.47 1.28
N GLU A 15 1.15 -34.56 1.91
CA GLU A 15 -0.25 -34.80 2.32
C GLU A 15 -0.69 -33.79 3.39
N ALA A 16 0.15 -33.55 4.40
CA ALA A 16 -0.10 -32.58 5.46
C ALA A 16 -0.12 -31.15 4.91
N ALA A 17 0.79 -30.80 3.98
CA ALA A 17 0.81 -29.52 3.33
C ALA A 17 -0.45 -29.25 2.51
N ARG A 18 -0.95 -30.26 1.77
CA ARG A 18 -2.22 -30.15 1.02
C ARG A 18 -3.43 -30.03 1.95
N ALA A 19 -3.43 -30.71 3.10
CA ALA A 19 -4.48 -30.57 4.10
C ALA A 19 -4.49 -29.14 4.67
N LEU A 20 -3.33 -28.61 5.05
CA LEU A 20 -3.17 -27.23 5.50
C LEU A 20 -3.61 -26.23 4.43
N TYR A 21 -3.21 -26.43 3.18
CA TYR A 21 -3.63 -25.58 2.08
C TYR A 21 -5.16 -25.48 1.98
N ARG A 22 -5.85 -26.63 2.02
CA ARG A 22 -7.33 -26.65 1.94
C ARG A 22 -7.98 -25.90 3.09
N GLU A 23 -7.53 -26.12 4.33
CA GLU A 23 -8.10 -25.47 5.50
C GLU A 23 -7.80 -23.97 5.54
N LEU A 24 -6.57 -23.56 5.24
CA LEU A 24 -6.18 -22.16 5.18
C LEU A 24 -6.86 -21.44 4.01
N SER A 25 -7.01 -22.09 2.85
CA SER A 25 -7.72 -21.52 1.70
C SER A 25 -9.22 -21.28 1.99
N ARG A 26 -9.86 -22.14 2.78
CA ARG A 26 -11.23 -21.89 3.23
C ARG A 26 -11.34 -20.67 4.15
N ARG A 27 -10.32 -20.46 5.01
CA ARG A 27 -10.35 -19.40 6.01
C ARG A 27 -9.89 -18.05 5.47
N PHE A 28 -8.82 -18.04 4.69
CA PHE A 28 -8.16 -16.82 4.20
C PHE A 28 -8.42 -16.51 2.73
N GLY A 29 -9.08 -17.42 1.99
CA GLY A 29 -9.29 -17.34 0.54
C GLY A 29 -8.17 -18.04 -0.24
N ALA A 30 -8.53 -18.79 -1.28
CA ALA A 30 -7.57 -19.55 -2.10
C ALA A 30 -6.54 -18.66 -2.82
N SER A 31 -6.90 -17.41 -3.13
CA SER A 31 -5.98 -16.42 -3.71
C SER A 31 -4.89 -15.91 -2.76
N ASN A 32 -5.03 -16.18 -1.47
CA ASN A 32 -4.12 -15.70 -0.43
C ASN A 32 -3.25 -16.81 0.17
N VAL A 33 -3.38 -18.03 -0.31
CA VAL A 33 -2.58 -19.17 0.16
C VAL A 33 -1.87 -19.79 -1.03
N PHE A 34 -0.54 -19.85 -0.93
CA PHE A 34 0.31 -20.39 -1.98
C PHE A 34 0.97 -21.67 -1.46
N ILE A 35 0.93 -22.70 -2.25
CA ILE A 35 1.59 -23.96 -1.97
C ILE A 35 2.32 -24.38 -3.23
N ASP A 36 3.56 -24.76 -3.07
CA ASP A 36 4.45 -25.32 -4.08
C ASP A 36 4.38 -24.69 -5.49
N VAL A 37 5.54 -24.52 -6.08
CA VAL A 37 5.69 -23.88 -7.39
C VAL A 37 6.27 -24.88 -8.36
N GLU A 38 5.57 -25.99 -8.59
CA GLU A 38 5.95 -26.99 -9.60
C GLU A 38 5.89 -26.43 -11.05
N THR A 39 5.34 -25.25 -11.26
CA THR A 39 5.18 -24.65 -12.59
C THR A 39 6.13 -23.47 -12.79
N ILE A 40 7.42 -23.76 -12.87
CA ILE A 40 8.40 -22.81 -13.41
C ILE A 40 8.67 -23.22 -14.85
N GLY A 41 8.44 -22.27 -15.77
CA GLY A 41 8.66 -22.49 -17.19
C GLY A 41 10.14 -22.68 -17.53
N PRO A 42 10.46 -23.40 -18.61
CA PRO A 42 11.83 -23.52 -19.06
C PRO A 42 12.44 -22.15 -19.37
N GLY A 43 13.57 -21.81 -18.74
CA GLY A 43 14.31 -20.55 -18.95
C GLY A 43 14.04 -19.44 -17.95
N GLU A 44 13.20 -19.65 -16.93
CA GLU A 44 12.97 -18.68 -15.86
C GLU A 44 14.04 -18.81 -14.76
N ASN A 45 14.41 -17.67 -14.15
CA ASN A 45 15.37 -17.65 -13.04
C ASN A 45 14.68 -18.04 -11.72
N PHE A 46 15.01 -19.22 -11.23
CA PHE A 46 14.43 -19.81 -10.02
C PHE A 46 14.50 -18.92 -8.79
N ALA A 47 15.65 -18.31 -8.52
CA ALA A 47 15.85 -17.49 -7.34
C ALA A 47 14.96 -16.24 -7.38
N GLU A 48 14.77 -15.64 -8.54
CA GLU A 48 13.91 -14.47 -8.73
C GLU A 48 12.44 -14.81 -8.50
N ILE A 49 11.98 -15.98 -8.97
CA ILE A 49 10.59 -16.41 -8.82
C ILE A 49 10.25 -16.73 -7.38
N ILE A 50 11.13 -17.45 -6.66
CA ILE A 50 10.96 -17.72 -5.23
C ILE A 50 10.96 -16.40 -4.47
N ASP A 51 11.93 -15.54 -4.75
CA ASP A 51 12.09 -14.25 -4.10
C ASP A 51 10.86 -13.36 -4.37
N GLU A 52 10.32 -13.39 -5.57
CA GLU A 52 9.09 -12.69 -5.93
C GLU A 52 7.87 -13.26 -5.17
N LYS A 53 7.66 -14.59 -5.17
CA LYS A 53 6.48 -15.21 -4.56
C LYS A 53 6.50 -15.14 -3.03
N VAL A 54 7.62 -15.44 -2.40
CA VAL A 54 7.79 -15.31 -0.95
C VAL A 54 7.70 -13.84 -0.54
N GLY A 55 8.28 -12.93 -1.32
CA GLY A 55 8.29 -11.50 -1.03
C GLY A 55 6.89 -10.84 -0.95
N PHE A 56 5.85 -11.48 -1.48
CA PHE A 56 4.45 -11.01 -1.39
C PHE A 56 3.68 -11.63 -0.22
N CYS A 57 4.30 -12.52 0.54
CA CYS A 57 3.63 -13.18 1.66
C CYS A 57 3.88 -12.44 2.97
N ASP A 58 2.86 -12.38 3.82
CA ASP A 58 2.98 -11.88 5.19
C ASP A 58 3.55 -12.95 6.13
N ALA A 59 3.41 -14.21 5.75
CA ALA A 59 3.84 -15.35 6.53
C ALA A 59 4.29 -16.51 5.64
N LEU A 60 5.31 -17.25 6.09
CA LEU A 60 5.72 -18.53 5.55
C LEU A 60 5.48 -19.61 6.58
N ILE A 61 4.85 -20.72 6.17
CA ILE A 61 4.67 -21.92 6.97
C ILE A 61 5.69 -22.94 6.48
N ALA A 62 6.66 -23.30 7.33
CA ALA A 62 7.61 -24.37 7.06
C ALA A 62 7.07 -25.68 7.61
N VAL A 63 6.56 -26.56 6.73
CA VAL A 63 6.03 -27.88 7.12
C VAL A 63 7.19 -28.86 7.24
N ILE A 64 7.39 -29.34 8.46
CA ILE A 64 8.52 -30.19 8.84
C ILE A 64 7.99 -31.58 9.21
N GLY A 65 8.26 -32.56 8.38
CA GLY A 65 8.01 -33.98 8.67
C GLY A 65 9.27 -34.68 9.18
N LYS A 66 9.16 -36.00 9.45
CA LYS A 66 10.29 -36.76 10.02
C LYS A 66 11.51 -36.86 9.15
N GLY A 67 11.33 -36.84 7.82
CA GLY A 67 12.40 -36.89 6.83
C GLY A 67 12.93 -35.54 6.40
N TRP A 68 12.36 -34.44 6.88
CA TRP A 68 12.64 -33.10 6.40
C TRP A 68 14.13 -32.73 6.49
N LEU A 69 14.78 -33.06 7.62
CA LEU A 69 16.19 -32.78 7.86
C LEU A 69 17.11 -33.75 7.10
N SER A 70 16.72 -35.03 7.00
CA SER A 70 17.54 -36.11 6.44
C SER A 70 17.30 -36.37 4.95
N SER A 71 16.37 -35.65 4.31
CA SER A 71 16.11 -35.81 2.88
C SER A 71 17.40 -35.61 2.07
N ALA A 72 17.72 -36.58 1.20
CA ALA A 72 18.93 -36.62 0.41
C ALA A 72 18.64 -36.57 -1.10
N ASP A 73 19.62 -36.09 -1.86
CA ASP A 73 19.61 -36.15 -3.32
C ASP A 73 19.93 -37.60 -3.80
N PRO A 74 19.78 -37.90 -5.09
CA PRO A 74 20.15 -39.22 -5.64
C PRO A 74 21.63 -39.61 -5.39
N GLY A 75 22.49 -38.65 -5.08
CA GLY A 75 23.90 -38.88 -4.71
C GLY A 75 24.11 -39.11 -3.21
N GLY A 76 23.05 -39.14 -2.40
CA GLY A 76 23.09 -39.37 -0.96
C GLY A 76 23.52 -38.14 -0.14
N ARG A 77 23.65 -36.96 -0.75
CA ARG A 77 23.94 -35.70 -0.02
C ARG A 77 22.68 -35.09 0.52
N ARG A 78 22.73 -34.57 1.72
CA ARG A 78 21.58 -33.92 2.35
C ARG A 78 21.12 -32.69 1.54
N ARG A 79 19.86 -32.67 1.13
CA ARG A 79 19.32 -31.60 0.27
C ARG A 79 19.44 -30.20 0.87
N LEU A 80 19.25 -30.07 2.18
CA LEU A 80 19.41 -28.77 2.89
C LEU A 80 20.81 -28.16 2.79
N ASP A 81 21.84 -28.98 2.51
CA ASP A 81 23.21 -28.49 2.35
C ASP A 81 23.46 -27.92 0.95
N ASP A 82 22.62 -28.25 -0.02
CA ASP A 82 22.65 -27.64 -1.34
C ASP A 82 22.17 -26.18 -1.29
N PRO A 83 23.00 -25.20 -1.71
CA PRO A 83 22.58 -23.81 -1.83
C PRO A 83 21.37 -23.57 -2.75
N HIS A 84 21.08 -24.50 -3.67
CA HIS A 84 19.96 -24.41 -4.60
C HIS A 84 18.75 -25.23 -4.17
N ASP A 85 18.76 -25.79 -2.95
CA ASP A 85 17.58 -26.48 -2.41
C ASP A 85 16.40 -25.54 -2.20
N TRP A 86 15.27 -25.88 -2.79
CA TRP A 86 14.08 -25.05 -2.80
C TRP A 86 13.60 -24.65 -1.42
N VAL A 87 13.42 -25.62 -0.54
CA VAL A 87 12.93 -25.39 0.82
C VAL A 87 13.87 -24.48 1.59
N ARG A 88 15.19 -24.68 1.39
CA ARG A 88 16.21 -23.79 1.97
C ARG A 88 16.09 -22.37 1.42
N LEU A 89 15.93 -22.19 0.11
CA LEU A 89 15.81 -20.87 -0.53
C LEU A 89 14.56 -20.13 -0.09
N GLU A 90 13.42 -20.81 -0.03
CA GLU A 90 12.15 -20.23 0.41
C GLU A 90 12.23 -19.71 1.85
N ILE A 91 12.73 -20.55 2.77
CA ILE A 91 12.86 -20.18 4.19
C ILE A 91 13.92 -19.07 4.35
N ALA A 92 15.05 -19.14 3.65
CA ALA A 92 16.09 -18.13 3.70
C ALA A 92 15.61 -16.77 3.17
N SER A 93 14.86 -16.77 2.05
CA SER A 93 14.24 -15.55 1.51
C SER A 93 13.25 -14.95 2.50
N ALA A 94 12.40 -15.76 3.13
CA ALA A 94 11.47 -15.27 4.16
C ALA A 94 12.21 -14.64 5.36
N ILE A 95 13.24 -15.31 5.88
CA ILE A 95 14.03 -14.82 7.02
C ILE A 95 14.74 -13.50 6.65
N SER A 96 15.41 -13.44 5.51
CA SER A 96 16.16 -12.26 5.08
C SER A 96 15.26 -11.02 4.89
N ARG A 97 14.01 -11.23 4.55
CA ARG A 97 12.98 -10.18 4.35
C ARG A 97 12.21 -9.84 5.62
N GLY A 98 12.49 -10.51 6.75
CA GLY A 98 11.74 -10.32 7.99
C GLY A 98 10.30 -10.84 7.94
N ILE A 99 9.98 -11.70 6.96
CA ILE A 99 8.68 -12.38 6.86
C ILE A 99 8.59 -13.40 8.00
N LYS A 100 7.45 -13.46 8.66
CA LYS A 100 7.29 -14.34 9.81
C LYS A 100 7.22 -15.79 9.37
N VAL A 101 8.16 -16.61 9.85
CA VAL A 101 8.22 -18.05 9.57
C VAL A 101 7.56 -18.81 10.72
N PHE A 102 6.65 -19.73 10.38
CA PHE A 102 5.95 -20.63 11.31
C PHE A 102 6.41 -22.05 11.07
N PRO A 103 7.27 -22.63 11.90
CA PRO A 103 7.58 -24.04 11.84
C PRO A 103 6.34 -24.87 12.27
N VAL A 104 5.90 -25.77 11.40
CA VAL A 104 4.77 -26.66 11.64
C VAL A 104 5.24 -28.11 11.58
N LEU A 105 5.16 -28.81 12.70
CA LEU A 105 5.59 -30.19 12.83
C LEU A 105 4.43 -31.13 12.48
N VAL A 106 4.71 -32.10 11.62
CA VAL A 106 3.72 -33.09 11.17
C VAL A 106 4.27 -34.51 11.29
N GLY A 107 3.39 -35.46 11.41
CA GLY A 107 3.77 -36.89 11.46
C GLY A 107 4.62 -37.31 12.67
N GLY A 108 4.63 -36.49 13.75
CA GLY A 108 5.48 -36.75 14.92
C GLY A 108 6.95 -36.34 14.69
N ALA A 109 7.20 -35.35 13.83
CA ALA A 109 8.51 -34.75 13.63
C ALA A 109 8.91 -33.90 14.85
N THR A 110 10.22 -33.70 15.00
CA THR A 110 10.81 -32.79 15.99
C THR A 110 11.44 -31.61 15.29
N LEU A 111 11.45 -30.46 15.96
CA LEU A 111 12.13 -29.26 15.43
C LEU A 111 13.64 -29.54 15.36
N PRO A 112 14.29 -29.29 14.19
CA PRO A 112 15.74 -29.45 14.07
C PRO A 112 16.52 -28.56 15.03
N ASP A 113 17.69 -29.00 15.50
CA ASP A 113 18.61 -28.15 16.26
C ASP A 113 19.24 -27.10 15.31
N GLN A 114 19.54 -25.93 15.85
CA GLN A 114 20.19 -24.85 15.08
C GLN A 114 21.51 -25.30 14.44
N ARG A 115 22.26 -26.20 15.09
CA ARG A 115 23.55 -26.72 14.61
C ARG A 115 23.42 -27.62 13.39
N ASP A 116 22.24 -28.23 13.20
CA ASP A 116 21.96 -29.11 12.08
C ASP A 116 21.51 -28.37 10.83
N LEU A 117 21.29 -27.06 10.94
CA LEU A 117 20.77 -26.24 9.86
C LEU A 117 21.86 -25.39 9.19
N PRO A 118 21.78 -25.21 7.84
CA PRO A 118 22.62 -24.25 7.15
C PRO A 118 22.46 -22.85 7.73
N ALA A 119 23.54 -22.03 7.70
CA ALA A 119 23.56 -20.69 8.28
C ALA A 119 22.38 -19.80 7.82
N ALA A 120 21.97 -19.91 6.56
CA ALA A 120 20.88 -19.10 5.98
C ALA A 120 19.51 -19.33 6.63
N ILE A 121 19.28 -20.50 7.26
CA ILE A 121 18.02 -20.89 7.92
C ILE A 121 18.22 -21.28 9.39
N SER A 122 19.38 -21.02 9.95
CA SER A 122 19.74 -21.39 11.34
C SER A 122 18.87 -20.70 12.39
N MET A 123 18.15 -19.64 12.03
CA MET A 123 17.20 -18.96 12.92
C MET A 123 15.83 -19.65 13.00
N LEU A 124 15.54 -20.64 12.16
CA LEU A 124 14.25 -21.32 12.13
C LEU A 124 13.83 -21.90 13.49
N PRO A 125 14.71 -22.54 14.28
CA PRO A 125 14.36 -23.10 15.60
C PRO A 125 14.09 -22.06 16.68
N GLN A 126 14.38 -20.78 16.44
CA GLN A 126 14.06 -19.70 17.39
C GLN A 126 12.56 -19.33 17.35
N ALA A 127 11.86 -19.73 16.29
CA ALA A 127 10.42 -19.59 16.23
C ALA A 127 9.73 -20.75 16.97
N GLN A 128 8.65 -20.42 17.70
CA GLN A 128 7.85 -21.45 18.38
C GLN A 128 7.19 -22.34 17.35
N ALA A 129 7.52 -23.64 17.35
CA ALA A 129 6.90 -24.61 16.47
C ALA A 129 5.48 -24.95 16.92
N LEU A 130 4.63 -25.26 15.94
CA LEU A 130 3.27 -25.73 16.14
C LEU A 130 3.20 -27.22 15.76
N ASP A 131 2.71 -28.03 16.67
CA ASP A 131 2.51 -29.47 16.44
C ASP A 131 1.12 -29.71 15.82
N LEU A 132 1.11 -30.24 14.60
CA LEU A 132 -0.07 -30.67 13.86
C LEU A 132 -0.06 -32.19 13.66
N GLY A 133 0.35 -32.95 14.68
CA GLY A 133 0.19 -34.41 14.69
C GLY A 133 -1.27 -34.81 14.61
N PRO A 134 -1.57 -36.11 14.30
CA PRO A 134 -2.93 -36.60 14.06
C PRO A 134 -3.90 -36.26 15.19
N ASP A 135 -3.48 -36.41 16.43
CA ASP A 135 -4.32 -36.18 17.63
C ASP A 135 -4.42 -34.71 18.04
N ARG A 136 -3.65 -33.81 17.40
CA ARG A 136 -3.55 -32.37 17.74
C ARG A 136 -3.80 -31.47 16.56
N PHE A 137 -4.22 -32.00 15.43
CA PHE A 137 -4.36 -31.24 14.17
C PHE A 137 -5.29 -30.06 14.34
N ASP A 138 -6.49 -30.23 14.85
CA ASP A 138 -7.47 -29.14 14.99
C ASP A 138 -7.00 -28.09 15.98
N GLN A 139 -6.39 -28.49 17.10
CA GLN A 139 -5.86 -27.55 18.09
C GLN A 139 -4.66 -26.77 17.54
N GLY A 140 -3.74 -27.44 16.86
CA GLY A 140 -2.58 -26.83 16.21
C GLY A 140 -2.99 -25.89 15.10
N LEU A 141 -3.95 -26.29 14.27
CA LEU A 141 -4.52 -25.47 13.20
C LEU A 141 -5.20 -24.21 13.76
N ALA A 142 -5.99 -24.31 14.82
CA ALA A 142 -6.63 -23.16 15.45
C ALA A 142 -5.59 -22.13 15.97
N ARG A 143 -4.51 -22.63 16.60
CA ARG A 143 -3.40 -21.80 17.05
C ARG A 143 -2.66 -21.14 15.89
N LEU A 144 -2.40 -21.88 14.80
CA LEU A 144 -1.79 -21.37 13.60
C LEU A 144 -2.65 -20.26 12.97
N VAL A 145 -3.96 -20.49 12.82
CA VAL A 145 -4.91 -19.49 12.29
C VAL A 145 -4.89 -18.23 13.12
N THR A 146 -4.96 -18.34 14.45
CA THR A 146 -4.89 -17.15 15.35
C THR A 146 -3.58 -16.39 15.20
N ALA A 147 -2.46 -17.11 15.05
CA ALA A 147 -1.14 -16.48 14.86
C ALA A 147 -1.03 -15.79 13.49
N LEU A 148 -1.58 -16.39 12.43
CA LEU A 148 -1.64 -15.81 11.09
C LEU A 148 -2.54 -14.56 11.05
N GLU A 149 -3.71 -14.59 11.70
CA GLU A 149 -4.57 -13.42 11.83
C GLU A 149 -3.89 -12.26 12.58
N ALA A 150 -3.08 -12.57 13.58
CA ALA A 150 -2.30 -11.56 14.30
C ALA A 150 -1.21 -10.92 13.42
N VAL A 151 -0.57 -11.68 12.53
CA VAL A 151 0.37 -11.16 11.53
C VAL A 151 -0.36 -10.27 10.54
N SER A 152 -1.49 -10.73 10.02
CA SER A 152 -2.34 -9.96 9.10
C SER A 152 -2.79 -8.62 9.69
N LYS A 153 -3.14 -8.58 10.97
CA LYS A 153 -3.51 -7.33 11.67
C LYS A 153 -2.31 -6.39 11.86
N ARG A 154 -1.09 -6.93 12.05
CA ARG A 154 0.14 -6.14 12.20
C ARG A 154 0.69 -5.62 10.86
N ALA A 155 0.55 -6.38 9.79
CA ALA A 155 0.88 -5.97 8.41
C ALA A 155 -0.05 -4.84 7.89
N GLY A 156 -0.75 -4.20 8.79
CA GLY A 156 -1.74 -3.16 8.63
C GLY A 156 -1.39 -2.04 7.63
N ASN A 157 -1.94 -0.88 7.86
CA ASN A 157 -1.93 0.28 6.95
C ASN A 157 -0.53 0.72 6.43
N ALA A 158 0.55 0.52 7.19
CA ALA A 158 1.90 0.93 6.75
C ALA A 158 2.46 0.08 5.59
N THR A 159 2.31 -1.25 5.66
CA THR A 159 2.73 -2.13 4.56
C THR A 159 1.86 -1.94 3.33
N LEU A 160 0.54 -1.76 3.54
CA LEU A 160 -0.38 -1.44 2.46
C LEU A 160 -0.02 -0.09 1.82
N TRP A 161 0.26 0.93 2.64
CA TRP A 161 0.70 2.24 2.17
C TRP A 161 1.93 2.15 1.27
N PHE A 162 2.97 1.43 1.73
CA PHE A 162 4.21 1.25 0.96
C PHE A 162 3.96 0.46 -0.33
N SER A 163 3.21 -0.64 -0.27
CA SER A 163 2.90 -1.46 -1.44
C SER A 163 2.04 -0.74 -2.49
N MET A 164 1.14 0.16 -2.06
CA MET A 164 0.36 1.00 -2.99
C MET A 164 1.24 1.96 -3.78
N ILE A 165 2.31 2.46 -3.19
CA ILE A 165 3.25 3.35 -3.85
C ILE A 165 4.15 2.58 -4.82
N VAL A 166 4.74 1.46 -4.36
CA VAL A 166 5.77 0.73 -5.13
C VAL A 166 5.16 -0.22 -6.15
N ASN A 167 4.12 -0.94 -5.79
CA ASN A 167 3.51 -1.97 -6.65
C ASN A 167 2.00 -2.06 -6.50
N ARG A 168 1.28 -1.00 -6.88
CA ARG A 168 -0.16 -0.85 -6.72
C ARG A 168 -1.00 -1.98 -7.31
N HIS A 169 -0.60 -2.54 -8.47
CA HIS A 169 -1.36 -3.62 -9.11
C HIS A 169 -1.40 -4.85 -8.22
N LYS A 170 -0.23 -5.28 -7.74
CA LYS A 170 -0.12 -6.41 -6.82
C LYS A 170 -0.76 -6.13 -5.45
N ALA A 171 -0.80 -4.87 -5.02
CA ALA A 171 -1.44 -4.47 -3.77
C ALA A 171 -2.97 -4.44 -3.86
N LEU A 172 -3.54 -4.09 -5.03
CA LEU A 172 -4.99 -4.00 -5.24
C LEU A 172 -5.64 -5.35 -5.59
N ASP A 173 -4.94 -6.20 -6.34
CA ASP A 173 -5.49 -7.47 -6.83
C ASP A 173 -6.03 -8.40 -5.72
N PRO A 174 -5.31 -8.63 -4.60
CA PRO A 174 -5.80 -9.51 -3.55
C PRO A 174 -6.89 -8.91 -2.67
N LEU A 175 -7.22 -7.60 -2.82
CA LEU A 175 -8.10 -6.90 -1.90
C LEU A 175 -9.59 -7.13 -2.11
N GLU A 176 -10.02 -7.95 -3.10
CA GLU A 176 -11.44 -8.20 -3.36
C GLU A 176 -12.30 -6.92 -3.26
N LEU A 177 -11.92 -5.89 -4.02
CA LEU A 177 -12.43 -4.51 -3.94
C LEU A 177 -13.97 -4.35 -4.02
N HIS A 178 -14.70 -5.43 -4.31
CA HIS A 178 -16.16 -5.43 -4.36
C HIS A 178 -16.83 -5.70 -3.00
N LYS A 179 -16.07 -6.15 -2.00
CA LYS A 179 -16.62 -6.44 -0.67
C LYS A 179 -16.84 -5.15 0.11
N PRO A 180 -18.01 -4.98 0.76
CA PRO A 180 -18.31 -3.75 1.53
C PRO A 180 -17.26 -3.45 2.61
N GLU A 181 -16.73 -4.49 3.27
CA GLU A 181 -15.71 -4.35 4.30
C GLU A 181 -14.42 -3.72 3.76
N VAL A 182 -14.04 -4.07 2.53
CA VAL A 182 -12.85 -3.51 1.86
C VAL A 182 -13.09 -2.07 1.47
N VAL A 183 -14.29 -1.71 1.02
CA VAL A 183 -14.67 -0.32 0.73
C VAL A 183 -14.57 0.53 2.01
N TRP A 184 -15.13 0.07 3.13
CA TRP A 184 -15.02 0.78 4.42
C TRP A 184 -13.58 0.89 4.92
N ARG A 185 -12.76 -0.14 4.67
CA ARG A 185 -11.33 -0.08 4.98
C ARG A 185 -10.61 0.96 4.12
N ALA A 186 -10.92 1.03 2.83
CA ALA A 186 -10.34 2.01 1.92
C ALA A 186 -10.74 3.46 2.29
N LEU A 187 -12.00 3.68 2.65
CA LEU A 187 -12.48 5.00 3.09
C LEU A 187 -11.82 5.45 4.39
N ARG A 188 -11.66 4.54 5.36
CA ARG A 188 -10.91 4.83 6.60
C ARG A 188 -9.43 5.09 6.33
N PHE A 189 -8.83 4.33 5.41
CA PHE A 189 -7.46 4.55 4.98
C PHE A 189 -7.30 5.94 4.35
N MET A 190 -8.19 6.33 3.45
CA MET A 190 -8.22 7.66 2.85
C MET A 190 -8.36 8.76 3.91
N LEU A 191 -9.24 8.58 4.90
CA LEU A 191 -9.38 9.52 6.00
C LEU A 191 -8.07 9.68 6.80
N CYS A 192 -7.38 8.56 7.09
CA CYS A 192 -6.07 8.62 7.75
C CYS A 192 -5.04 9.40 6.93
N MET A 193 -5.00 9.20 5.61
CA MET A 193 -4.05 9.90 4.73
C MET A 193 -4.33 11.40 4.68
N VAL A 194 -5.59 11.80 4.58
CA VAL A 194 -6.02 13.20 4.62
C VAL A 194 -5.70 13.86 5.97
N LEU A 195 -5.89 13.14 7.08
CA LEU A 195 -5.51 13.67 8.40
C LEU A 195 -4.00 13.86 8.53
N VAL A 196 -3.20 12.92 8.02
CA VAL A 196 -1.74 13.07 7.98
C VAL A 196 -1.33 14.27 7.13
N GLU A 197 -1.94 14.46 5.97
CA GLU A 197 -1.72 15.64 5.12
C GLU A 197 -2.08 16.93 5.84
N ALA A 198 -3.28 17.01 6.45
CA ALA A 198 -3.72 18.17 7.21
C ALA A 198 -2.74 18.53 8.35
N MET A 199 -2.24 17.52 9.08
CA MET A 199 -1.22 17.74 10.12
C MET A 199 0.08 18.31 9.57
N MET A 200 0.48 17.97 8.37
CA MET A 200 1.67 18.51 7.71
C MET A 200 1.51 19.99 7.33
N HIS A 201 0.29 20.48 7.17
CA HIS A 201 0.00 21.89 6.92
C HIS A 201 -0.10 22.76 8.20
N LEU A 202 0.00 22.17 9.39
CA LEU A 202 0.01 22.89 10.68
C LEU A 202 1.05 24.01 10.77
N PRO A 203 2.31 23.84 10.29
CA PRO A 203 3.29 24.92 10.34
C PRO A 203 2.88 26.14 9.53
N ALA A 204 2.15 25.96 8.42
CA ALA A 204 1.65 27.06 7.60
C ALA A 204 0.50 27.83 8.27
N ALA A 205 -0.23 27.19 9.18
CA ALA A 205 -1.33 27.79 9.93
C ALA A 205 -0.85 28.67 11.11
N THR A 206 0.46 28.83 11.33
CA THR A 206 1.02 29.55 12.49
C THR A 206 0.83 31.07 12.45
N GLY A 207 0.40 31.65 11.32
CA GLY A 207 0.08 33.07 11.19
C GLY A 207 -1.22 33.52 11.89
N THR A 208 -2.06 32.58 12.33
CA THR A 208 -3.36 32.87 12.96
C THR A 208 -3.25 32.75 14.50
N GLY A 209 -2.80 33.73 15.14
CA GLY A 209 -2.40 33.94 16.55
C GLY A 209 -3.05 33.16 17.72
N ARG A 210 -4.05 32.29 17.55
CA ARG A 210 -4.75 31.57 18.65
C ARG A 210 -4.75 30.05 18.43
N SER A 211 -4.53 29.31 19.51
CA SER A 211 -4.50 27.83 19.52
C SER A 211 -5.79 27.19 18.96
N ASP A 212 -6.94 27.76 19.30
CA ASP A 212 -8.25 27.19 18.93
C ASP A 212 -8.55 27.35 17.43
N SER A 213 -8.05 28.41 16.78
CA SER A 213 -8.21 28.61 15.34
C SER A 213 -7.47 27.56 14.50
N LYS A 214 -6.37 26.99 15.02
CA LYS A 214 -5.59 25.96 14.32
C LYS A 214 -6.35 24.64 14.22
N VAL A 215 -7.05 24.23 15.26
CA VAL A 215 -7.85 23.00 15.24
C VAL A 215 -8.98 23.11 14.24
N TRP A 216 -9.67 24.26 14.19
CA TRP A 216 -10.75 24.47 13.23
C TRP A 216 -10.25 24.55 11.78
N TYR A 217 -9.10 25.18 11.57
CA TYR A 217 -8.45 25.18 10.27
C TYR A 217 -8.14 23.75 9.78
N LEU A 218 -7.55 22.92 10.65
CA LEU A 218 -7.26 21.54 10.29
C LEU A 218 -8.51 20.73 9.99
N LEU A 219 -9.57 20.90 10.77
CA LEU A 219 -10.84 20.21 10.54
C LEU A 219 -11.49 20.66 9.22
N ALA A 220 -11.48 21.95 8.93
CA ALA A 220 -11.99 22.48 7.68
C ALA A 220 -11.19 21.96 6.48
N TYR A 221 -9.86 21.97 6.58
CA TYR A 221 -8.93 21.45 5.57
C TYR A 221 -9.18 19.95 5.33
N ALA A 222 -9.13 19.14 6.38
CA ALA A 222 -9.31 17.71 6.27
C ALA A 222 -10.69 17.32 5.72
N THR A 223 -11.76 18.02 6.10
CA THR A 223 -13.10 17.75 5.57
C THR A 223 -13.22 18.15 4.11
N ALA A 224 -12.65 19.27 3.70
CA ALA A 224 -12.64 19.72 2.31
C ALA A 224 -11.89 18.73 1.41
N ASP A 225 -10.70 18.28 1.81
CA ASP A 225 -9.91 17.31 1.07
C ASP A 225 -10.59 15.94 1.00
N TYR A 226 -11.19 15.49 2.11
CA TYR A 226 -11.93 14.23 2.09
C TYR A 226 -13.10 14.27 1.10
N ILE A 227 -13.85 15.38 1.06
CA ILE A 227 -14.93 15.62 0.09
C ILE A 227 -14.37 15.67 -1.33
N GLN A 228 -13.24 16.35 -1.53
CA GLN A 228 -12.56 16.43 -2.83
C GLN A 228 -12.20 15.05 -3.37
N TYR A 229 -11.54 14.21 -2.56
CA TYR A 229 -11.10 12.88 -3.00
C TYR A 229 -12.27 11.93 -3.23
N LEU A 230 -13.30 11.98 -2.38
CA LEU A 230 -14.54 11.24 -2.62
C LEU A 230 -15.20 11.68 -3.93
N GLY A 231 -15.37 12.97 -4.13
CA GLY A 231 -15.96 13.54 -5.34
C GLY A 231 -15.17 13.17 -6.59
N ALA A 232 -13.83 13.24 -6.54
CA ALA A 232 -12.96 12.83 -7.63
C ALA A 232 -13.17 11.36 -8.00
N ALA A 233 -13.24 10.46 -7.01
CA ALA A 233 -13.48 9.05 -7.24
C ALA A 233 -14.83 8.78 -7.91
N PHE A 234 -15.90 9.48 -7.46
CA PHE A 234 -17.23 9.42 -8.08
C PHE A 234 -17.22 9.93 -9.52
N ILE A 235 -16.69 11.12 -9.73
CA ILE A 235 -16.65 11.76 -11.05
C ILE A 235 -15.89 10.89 -12.06
N LEU A 236 -14.71 10.43 -11.69
CA LEU A 236 -13.91 9.53 -12.53
C LEU A 236 -14.63 8.22 -12.84
N HIS A 237 -15.27 7.61 -11.83
CA HIS A 237 -16.04 6.38 -12.03
C HIS A 237 -17.16 6.58 -13.07
N PHE A 238 -18.02 7.58 -12.87
CA PHE A 238 -19.16 7.81 -13.75
C PHE A 238 -18.75 8.27 -15.15
N THR A 239 -17.67 9.06 -15.25
CA THR A 239 -17.11 9.46 -16.55
C THR A 239 -16.63 8.23 -17.32
N LEU A 240 -15.82 7.35 -16.70
CA LEU A 240 -15.38 6.13 -17.38
C LEU A 240 -16.53 5.18 -17.72
N ARG A 241 -17.57 5.13 -16.88
CA ARG A 241 -18.79 4.36 -17.21
C ARG A 241 -19.53 4.91 -18.43
N ALA A 242 -19.63 6.23 -18.56
CA ALA A 242 -20.22 6.88 -19.72
C ALA A 242 -19.48 6.54 -21.03
N PHE A 243 -18.18 6.28 -20.96
CA PHE A 243 -17.36 5.83 -22.09
C PHE A 243 -17.31 4.28 -22.25
N GLY A 244 -18.25 3.57 -21.63
CA GLY A 244 -18.38 2.11 -21.79
C GLY A 244 -17.65 1.26 -20.74
N GLY A 245 -17.17 1.88 -19.67
CA GLY A 245 -16.53 1.20 -18.56
C GLY A 245 -17.46 0.25 -17.79
N LYS A 246 -16.94 -0.90 -17.32
CA LYS A 246 -17.74 -1.98 -16.71
C LYS A 246 -17.54 -2.14 -15.20
N ALA A 247 -16.70 -1.33 -14.55
CA ALA A 247 -16.46 -1.45 -13.12
C ALA A 247 -17.68 -1.15 -12.27
N GLN A 248 -17.79 -1.78 -11.13
CA GLN A 248 -18.74 -1.43 -10.09
C GLN A 248 -18.22 -0.23 -9.28
N LEU A 249 -19.12 0.64 -8.82
CA LEU A 249 -18.78 1.84 -8.04
C LEU A 249 -17.91 1.51 -6.83
N GLN A 250 -18.27 0.47 -6.08
CA GLN A 250 -17.56 0.02 -4.89
C GLN A 250 -16.07 -0.26 -5.17
N ARG A 251 -15.77 -0.92 -6.30
CA ARG A 251 -14.39 -1.20 -6.73
C ARG A 251 -13.61 0.06 -7.03
N SER A 252 -14.22 1.01 -7.72
CA SER A 252 -13.58 2.28 -8.04
C SER A 252 -13.32 3.12 -6.79
N MET A 253 -14.30 3.18 -5.87
CA MET A 253 -14.16 3.88 -4.59
C MET A 253 -13.06 3.27 -3.73
N ALA A 254 -13.03 1.94 -3.60
CA ALA A 254 -12.01 1.25 -2.83
C ALA A 254 -10.61 1.44 -3.43
N ALA A 255 -10.46 1.27 -4.76
CA ALA A 255 -9.18 1.49 -5.42
C ALA A 255 -8.67 2.92 -5.25
N PHE A 256 -9.53 3.92 -5.44
CA PHE A 256 -9.15 5.32 -5.24
C PHE A 256 -8.76 5.60 -3.79
N GLY A 257 -9.55 5.10 -2.82
CA GLY A 257 -9.25 5.26 -1.40
C GLY A 257 -7.87 4.74 -1.01
N PHE A 258 -7.45 3.59 -1.54
CA PHE A 258 -6.09 3.09 -1.31
C PHE A 258 -5.01 3.87 -2.07
N LEU A 259 -5.31 4.40 -3.26
CA LEU A 259 -4.36 5.22 -4.01
C LEU A 259 -4.05 6.57 -3.33
N THR A 260 -4.87 7.03 -2.37
CA THR A 260 -4.55 8.19 -1.53
C THR A 260 -3.28 8.02 -0.70
N ALA A 261 -2.65 6.82 -0.72
CA ALA A 261 -1.31 6.60 -0.17
C ALA A 261 -0.24 7.56 -0.71
N TYR A 262 -0.42 8.12 -1.89
CA TYR A 262 0.49 9.13 -2.47
C TYR A 262 0.39 10.50 -1.80
N ILE A 263 -0.73 10.82 -1.15
CA ILE A 263 -1.01 12.16 -0.59
C ILE A 263 0.05 12.61 0.42
N PRO A 264 0.43 11.83 1.45
CA PRO A 264 1.46 12.26 2.38
C PRO A 264 2.82 12.53 1.72
N LEU A 265 3.17 11.79 0.65
CA LEU A 265 4.40 12.03 -0.10
C LEU A 265 4.36 13.37 -0.84
N ILE A 266 3.21 13.70 -1.43
CA ILE A 266 2.99 14.98 -2.09
C ILE A 266 3.12 16.11 -1.05
N ALA A 267 2.53 15.95 0.13
CA ALA A 267 2.65 16.91 1.23
C ALA A 267 4.11 17.08 1.71
N ILE A 268 4.87 15.98 1.84
CA ILE A 268 6.30 16.03 2.19
C ILE A 268 7.11 16.83 1.16
N SER A 269 6.74 16.78 -0.12
CA SER A 269 7.44 17.53 -1.16
C SER A 269 7.41 19.06 -0.95
N GLN A 270 6.47 19.56 -0.13
CA GLN A 270 6.35 20.98 0.23
C GLN A 270 7.26 21.41 1.40
N VAL A 271 7.88 20.46 2.11
CA VAL A 271 8.80 20.75 3.25
C VAL A 271 9.90 21.77 2.88
N PRO A 272 10.52 21.74 1.69
CA PRO A 272 11.53 22.72 1.31
C PRO A 272 11.05 24.18 1.35
N VAL A 273 9.74 24.42 1.20
CA VAL A 273 9.17 25.79 1.22
C VAL A 273 8.62 26.22 2.58
N TRP A 274 8.63 25.32 3.57
CA TRP A 274 8.20 25.68 4.91
C TRP A 274 9.08 26.77 5.51
N GLY A 275 8.42 27.76 6.13
CA GLY A 275 9.10 28.93 6.68
C GLY A 275 9.49 30.01 5.66
N LEU A 276 9.16 29.84 4.38
CA LEU A 276 9.19 30.92 3.40
C LEU A 276 7.86 31.67 3.46
N ASP A 277 7.92 33.00 3.34
CA ASP A 277 6.70 33.78 3.18
C ASP A 277 6.21 33.63 1.73
N VAL A 278 5.22 32.78 1.56
CA VAL A 278 4.60 32.49 0.24
C VAL A 278 3.23 33.15 0.09
N SER A 279 2.86 34.08 0.99
CA SER A 279 1.58 34.80 0.96
C SER A 279 1.35 35.49 -0.39
N ILE A 280 2.41 36.01 -0.99
CA ILE A 280 2.36 36.66 -2.30
C ILE A 280 1.91 35.70 -3.43
N LEU A 281 2.18 34.39 -3.31
CA LEU A 281 1.70 33.40 -4.29
C LEU A 281 0.19 33.19 -4.19
N GLN A 282 -0.39 33.34 -3.00
CA GLN A 282 -1.85 33.32 -2.80
C GLN A 282 -2.50 34.54 -3.46
N ASP A 283 -1.86 35.70 -3.38
CA ASP A 283 -2.31 36.92 -4.02
C ASP A 283 -2.20 36.82 -5.56
N VAL A 284 -1.11 36.29 -6.10
CA VAL A 284 -0.96 36.03 -7.54
C VAL A 284 -2.03 35.05 -8.06
N ALA A 285 -2.39 34.04 -7.29
CA ALA A 285 -3.44 33.09 -7.65
C ALA A 285 -4.86 33.69 -7.63
N SER A 286 -5.06 34.86 -7.00
CA SER A 286 -6.39 35.50 -6.87
C SER A 286 -6.93 36.14 -8.15
N ILE A 287 -6.21 36.12 -9.28
CA ILE A 287 -6.57 36.61 -10.65
C ILE A 287 -7.08 38.08 -10.69
N ARG A 288 -6.85 38.86 -9.63
CA ARG A 288 -7.35 40.25 -9.56
C ARG A 288 -6.45 41.29 -10.27
N TRP A 289 -5.31 40.84 -10.83
CA TRP A 289 -4.22 41.72 -11.23
C TRP A 289 -3.96 41.65 -12.72
N GLY A 290 -3.62 42.76 -13.32
CA GLY A 290 -3.07 42.78 -14.67
C GLY A 290 -1.73 42.03 -14.72
N LEU A 291 -1.37 41.52 -15.91
CA LEU A 291 -0.12 40.77 -16.13
C LEU A 291 1.12 41.51 -15.63
N ASP A 292 1.17 42.82 -15.85
CA ASP A 292 2.32 43.64 -15.49
C ASP A 292 2.50 43.80 -13.97
N GLU A 293 1.40 43.95 -13.25
CA GLU A 293 1.41 44.03 -11.77
C GLU A 293 1.76 42.70 -11.14
N GLY A 294 1.26 41.58 -11.70
CA GLY A 294 1.61 40.21 -11.30
C GLY A 294 3.10 39.94 -11.51
N LEU A 295 3.67 40.34 -12.62
CA LEU A 295 5.10 40.17 -12.91
C LEU A 295 5.99 41.05 -11.98
N ALA A 296 5.60 42.27 -11.70
CA ALA A 296 6.34 43.15 -10.78
C ALA A 296 6.41 42.56 -9.37
N ARG A 297 5.30 42.03 -8.85
CA ARG A 297 5.28 41.36 -7.54
C ARG A 297 6.02 40.03 -7.51
N LEU A 298 5.99 39.28 -8.61
CA LEU A 298 6.80 38.09 -8.73
C LEU A 298 8.30 38.41 -8.68
N GLN A 299 8.72 39.51 -9.31
CA GLN A 299 10.11 40.00 -9.24
C GLN A 299 10.49 40.44 -7.82
N GLU A 300 9.62 41.16 -7.12
CA GLU A 300 9.81 41.54 -5.72
C GLU A 300 9.94 40.30 -4.81
N PHE A 301 9.06 39.32 -4.97
CA PHE A 301 9.10 38.06 -4.25
C PHE A 301 10.39 37.27 -4.48
N THR A 302 10.77 37.09 -5.77
CA THR A 302 12.01 36.37 -6.12
C THR A 302 13.25 37.11 -5.65
N GLY A 303 13.26 38.45 -5.70
CA GLY A 303 14.33 39.28 -5.18
C GLY A 303 14.53 39.15 -3.67
N GLY A 304 13.44 39.07 -2.91
CA GLY A 304 13.47 38.88 -1.45
C GLY A 304 13.94 37.49 -0.99
N LEU A 305 13.74 36.44 -1.80
CA LEU A 305 14.11 35.08 -1.45
C LEU A 305 15.60 34.77 -1.58
N GLY A 306 16.31 35.47 -2.43
CA GLY A 306 17.68 35.12 -2.82
C GLY A 306 17.79 33.76 -3.56
N PRO A 307 19.00 33.42 -4.07
CA PRO A 307 19.18 32.21 -4.90
C PRO A 307 18.81 30.91 -4.19
N PHE A 308 19.07 30.81 -2.88
CA PHE A 308 18.78 29.60 -2.09
C PHE A 308 17.28 29.44 -1.87
N GLY A 309 16.52 30.49 -1.63
CA GLY A 309 15.06 30.46 -1.51
C GLY A 309 14.39 30.04 -2.82
N ILE A 310 14.84 30.57 -3.93
CA ILE A 310 14.36 30.19 -5.27
C ILE A 310 14.63 28.72 -5.54
N LEU A 311 15.83 28.22 -5.23
CA LEU A 311 16.18 26.79 -5.38
C LEU A 311 15.25 25.89 -4.56
N ARG A 312 14.93 26.26 -3.33
CA ARG A 312 13.99 25.52 -2.46
C ARG A 312 12.61 25.42 -3.10
N ILE A 313 12.10 26.50 -3.65
CA ILE A 313 10.80 26.50 -4.34
C ILE A 313 10.84 25.62 -5.59
N LEU A 314 11.89 25.72 -6.41
CA LEU A 314 12.02 24.91 -7.61
C LEU A 314 12.09 23.42 -7.28
N VAL A 315 12.83 23.03 -6.25
CA VAL A 315 12.92 21.64 -5.77
C VAL A 315 11.55 21.14 -5.31
N ALA A 316 10.81 21.94 -4.53
CA ALA A 316 9.48 21.56 -4.06
C ALA A 316 8.49 21.40 -5.23
N LEU A 317 8.48 22.33 -6.18
CA LEU A 317 7.62 22.28 -7.37
C LEU A 317 7.93 21.08 -8.24
N LEU A 318 9.22 20.80 -8.48
CA LEU A 318 9.63 19.62 -9.25
C LEU A 318 9.20 18.32 -8.56
N ALA A 319 9.50 18.18 -7.27
CA ALA A 319 9.12 17.00 -6.50
C ALA A 319 7.60 16.80 -6.47
N ALA A 320 6.83 17.86 -6.23
CA ALA A 320 5.37 17.82 -6.26
C ALA A 320 4.86 17.41 -7.65
N SER A 321 5.39 18.00 -8.72
CA SER A 321 4.97 17.68 -10.09
C SER A 321 5.20 16.20 -10.44
N VAL A 322 6.36 15.67 -10.05
CA VAL A 322 6.68 14.24 -10.26
C VAL A 322 5.71 13.35 -9.47
N LEU A 323 5.48 13.65 -8.18
CA LEU A 323 4.60 12.84 -7.33
C LEU A 323 3.13 12.92 -7.77
N TRP A 324 2.64 14.09 -8.19
CA TRP A 324 1.32 14.25 -8.79
C TRP A 324 1.20 13.48 -10.10
N GLY A 325 2.23 13.52 -10.95
CA GLY A 325 2.27 12.74 -12.19
C GLY A 325 2.19 11.23 -11.91
N LEU A 326 2.94 10.72 -10.94
CA LEU A 326 2.91 9.32 -10.53
C LEU A 326 1.54 8.94 -9.94
N PHE A 327 0.94 9.79 -9.13
CA PHE A 327 -0.41 9.57 -8.58
C PHE A 327 -1.45 9.50 -9.70
N LEU A 328 -1.49 10.46 -10.61
CA LEU A 328 -2.44 10.48 -11.72
C LEU A 328 -2.25 9.28 -12.65
N ALA A 329 -1.01 8.90 -12.95
CA ALA A 329 -0.71 7.69 -13.72
C ALA A 329 -1.20 6.42 -12.98
N ALA A 330 -1.06 6.39 -11.65
CA ALA A 330 -1.56 5.29 -10.83
C ALA A 330 -3.09 5.19 -10.85
N VAL A 331 -3.79 6.33 -10.72
CA VAL A 331 -5.25 6.39 -10.81
C VAL A 331 -5.71 5.98 -12.20
N PHE A 332 -5.12 6.56 -13.24
CA PHE A 332 -5.46 6.25 -14.63
C PHE A 332 -5.37 4.75 -14.92
N GLU A 333 -4.21 4.13 -14.63
CA GLU A 333 -3.98 2.72 -14.96
C GLU A 333 -4.86 1.78 -14.14
N SER A 334 -5.08 2.10 -12.85
CA SER A 334 -5.98 1.32 -11.99
C SER A 334 -7.43 1.40 -12.46
N PHE A 335 -7.92 2.60 -12.78
CA PHE A 335 -9.29 2.76 -13.27
C PHE A 335 -9.49 2.19 -14.65
N ARG A 336 -8.52 2.34 -15.57
CA ARG A 336 -8.54 1.72 -16.90
C ARG A 336 -8.72 0.21 -16.83
N THR A 337 -7.91 -0.45 -15.99
CA THR A 337 -7.97 -1.91 -15.80
C THR A 337 -9.27 -2.36 -15.14
N LEU A 338 -9.71 -1.68 -14.08
CA LEU A 338 -10.98 -1.96 -13.42
C LEU A 338 -12.17 -1.82 -14.35
N HIS A 339 -12.20 -0.78 -15.18
CA HIS A 339 -13.26 -0.53 -16.14
C HIS A 339 -13.12 -1.31 -17.45
N ARG A 340 -12.00 -2.03 -17.64
CA ARG A 340 -11.68 -2.82 -18.85
C ARG A 340 -11.75 -2.00 -20.14
N LEU A 341 -11.24 -0.77 -20.09
CA LEU A 341 -11.23 0.15 -21.24
C LEU A 341 -9.90 0.05 -22.00
N GLY A 342 -9.96 0.20 -23.32
CA GLY A 342 -8.79 0.40 -24.17
C GLY A 342 -8.10 1.73 -23.82
N ARG A 343 -6.77 1.80 -24.02
CA ARG A 343 -5.96 2.98 -23.61
C ARG A 343 -6.46 4.31 -24.20
N GLY A 344 -6.83 4.34 -25.48
CA GLY A 344 -7.28 5.56 -26.13
C GLY A 344 -8.59 6.10 -25.54
N ILE A 345 -9.60 5.24 -25.39
CA ILE A 345 -10.90 5.61 -24.83
C ILE A 345 -10.73 6.02 -23.34
N ALA A 346 -9.94 5.26 -22.59
CA ALA A 346 -9.66 5.55 -21.20
C ALA A 346 -8.97 6.90 -21.01
N LEU A 347 -8.04 7.27 -21.90
CA LEU A 347 -7.32 8.55 -21.84
C LEU A 347 -8.28 9.74 -22.03
N VAL A 348 -9.16 9.66 -23.04
CA VAL A 348 -10.17 10.69 -23.28
C VAL A 348 -11.14 10.79 -22.10
N ALA A 349 -11.68 9.66 -21.63
CA ALA A 349 -12.60 9.61 -20.50
C ALA A 349 -11.95 10.15 -19.21
N PHE A 350 -10.70 9.80 -18.96
CA PHE A 350 -9.95 10.28 -17.81
C PHE A 350 -9.68 11.79 -17.88
N GLY A 351 -9.33 12.31 -19.07
CA GLY A 351 -9.16 13.75 -19.30
C GLY A 351 -10.45 14.53 -19.01
N VAL A 352 -11.60 14.05 -19.53
CA VAL A 352 -12.92 14.64 -19.23
C VAL A 352 -13.22 14.57 -17.74
N GLY A 353 -12.94 13.44 -17.09
CA GLY A 353 -13.14 13.27 -15.64
C GLY A 353 -12.25 14.21 -14.80
N LEU A 354 -11.01 14.45 -15.21
CA LEU A 354 -10.14 15.41 -14.55
C LEU A 354 -10.66 16.85 -14.66
N VAL A 355 -11.13 17.25 -15.84
CA VAL A 355 -11.75 18.59 -16.02
C VAL A 355 -13.00 18.72 -15.14
N ALA A 356 -13.88 17.70 -15.12
CA ALA A 356 -15.05 17.70 -14.26
C ALA A 356 -14.67 17.74 -12.77
N THR A 357 -13.62 17.03 -12.37
CA THR A 357 -13.09 17.08 -10.99
C THR A 357 -12.55 18.46 -10.64
N LEU A 358 -11.84 19.12 -11.56
CA LEU A 358 -11.37 20.49 -11.36
C LEU A 358 -12.55 21.47 -11.17
N MET A 359 -13.61 21.35 -11.99
CA MET A 359 -14.82 22.16 -11.83
C MET A 359 -15.50 21.90 -10.48
N PHE A 360 -15.59 20.64 -10.06
CA PHE A 360 -16.11 20.28 -8.73
C PHE A 360 -15.31 20.94 -7.60
N VAL A 361 -13.97 20.93 -7.69
CA VAL A 361 -13.10 21.57 -6.69
C VAL A 361 -13.34 23.09 -6.67
N LEU A 362 -13.35 23.73 -7.83
CA LEU A 362 -13.48 25.18 -7.92
C LEU A 362 -14.87 25.69 -7.46
N PHE A 363 -15.94 25.01 -7.84
CA PHE A 363 -17.30 25.49 -7.60
C PHE A 363 -17.98 24.92 -6.34
N ILE A 364 -17.47 23.84 -5.79
CA ILE A 364 -18.08 23.19 -4.61
C ILE A 364 -17.10 23.15 -3.44
N VAL A 365 -15.91 22.56 -3.61
CA VAL A 365 -14.97 22.33 -2.51
C VAL A 365 -14.36 23.62 -1.99
N ALA A 366 -13.89 24.49 -2.88
CA ALA A 366 -13.25 25.76 -2.49
C ALA A 366 -14.24 26.73 -1.79
N PRO A 367 -15.47 26.94 -2.27
CA PRO A 367 -16.47 27.71 -1.53
C PRO A 367 -16.85 27.09 -0.20
N TYR A 368 -16.97 25.76 -0.12
CA TYR A 368 -17.22 25.04 1.12
C TYR A 368 -16.12 25.32 2.15
N PHE A 369 -14.85 25.18 1.75
CA PHE A 369 -13.70 25.46 2.62
C PHE A 369 -13.73 26.91 3.11
N GLY A 370 -13.96 27.88 2.22
CA GLY A 370 -14.07 29.29 2.56
C GLY A 370 -15.20 29.57 3.55
N ALA A 371 -16.40 28.99 3.34
CA ALA A 371 -17.54 29.15 4.21
C ALA A 371 -17.30 28.52 5.61
N VAL A 372 -16.74 27.33 5.68
CA VAL A 372 -16.42 26.66 6.94
C VAL A 372 -15.32 27.45 7.68
N TYR A 373 -14.28 27.87 7.00
CA TYR A 373 -13.20 28.65 7.59
C TYR A 373 -13.70 29.98 8.19
N THR A 374 -14.54 30.76 7.45
CA THR A 374 -15.09 32.03 7.93
C THR A 374 -16.05 31.83 9.10
N LEU A 375 -16.88 30.80 9.11
CA LEU A 375 -17.79 30.47 10.21
C LEU A 375 -17.04 30.24 11.54
N PHE A 376 -15.88 29.62 11.49
CA PHE A 376 -15.08 29.35 12.68
C PHE A 376 -14.14 30.52 13.03
N ALA A 377 -13.60 31.23 12.04
CA ALA A 377 -12.81 32.44 12.30
C ALA A 377 -13.63 33.55 12.95
N SER A 378 -14.91 33.70 12.59
CA SER A 378 -15.81 34.71 13.19
C SER A 378 -16.26 34.40 14.62
N ARG A 379 -16.16 33.16 15.08
CA ARG A 379 -16.48 32.79 16.48
C ARG A 379 -15.33 33.01 17.46
N THR A 380 -14.17 33.38 16.97
CA THR A 380 -12.95 33.60 17.75
C THR A 380 -12.60 35.09 17.93
N THR A 381 -13.37 35.98 17.34
CA THR A 381 -13.39 37.44 17.63
C THR A 381 -14.43 37.75 18.67
#